data_0e80353afa614c59380ebd1ebb549756
#
_entry.id   0e80353afa614c59380ebd1ebb549756
#
_cell.length_a   1.000
_cell.length_b   1.000
_cell.length_c   1.000
_cell.angle_alpha   90.00
_cell.angle_beta   90.00
_cell.angle_gamma   90.00
#
_symmetry.space_group_name_H-M   'P 1'
#
loop_
_entity.id
_entity.type
_entity.pdbx_description
1 polymer ?
#
loop_
_entity_poly.entity_id
_entity_poly.type
_entity_poly.pdbx_seq_one_letter_code
_entity_poly.pdbx_strand_id
1 'polypeptide(L)'
;MDSKIMNVLVDRVLELGPKVEDSGPYRNFKLTQDGDGIAWLLFDRAGASANTLSADVLEEFDLVVAALENQRPAGVVIRSAKPSGFIAGADVNEFRGATDARVVETSIGRAHAVIDRLEALRIPTVAVIHGFCLGGGLEVALACQSRIAISGARFGFPEVLLGLHPGLGGAARFTRLVNPMQAMTLMLTGKTIDARKAKSLGLVDAVTEERHVRNAVRDAVFGRLKRARPGILTSILNFAPVRGLLASRMRSEAAKTAPRENYPAPYALIDLWEKHCGDKAAMLAA
;
A
#
# COMPACT_ATOMS: atom_id res chain seq x y z
N MET A 1 20.13 -1.20 35.06
CA MET A 1 18.82 -0.82 34.50
C MET A 1 18.24 -2.05 33.83
N ASP A 2 17.18 -2.56 34.41
CA ASP A 2 16.72 -3.94 34.19
C ASP A 2 16.26 -4.20 32.75
N SER A 3 16.81 -5.23 32.10
CA SER A 3 16.46 -5.62 30.71
C SER A 3 14.95 -5.92 30.55
N LYS A 4 14.25 -6.26 31.64
CA LYS A 4 12.80 -6.47 31.67
C LYS A 4 12.00 -5.18 31.45
N ILE A 5 12.48 -4.02 31.93
CA ILE A 5 11.80 -2.72 31.72
C ILE A 5 11.95 -2.28 30.27
N MET A 6 13.11 -2.54 29.65
CA MET A 6 13.33 -2.27 28.23
C MET A 6 12.43 -3.15 27.35
N ASN A 7 12.23 -4.42 27.69
CA ASN A 7 11.34 -5.32 26.96
C ASN A 7 9.86 -4.91 27.06
N VAL A 8 9.40 -4.44 28.22
CA VAL A 8 8.02 -3.93 28.39
C VAL A 8 7.77 -2.64 27.58
N LEU A 9 8.83 -1.84 27.34
CA LEU A 9 8.75 -0.65 26.49
C LEU A 9 8.83 -0.97 24.98
N VAL A 10 9.32 -2.17 24.62
CA VAL A 10 9.49 -2.63 23.25
C VAL A 10 8.27 -3.47 22.80
N ASP A 11 7.59 -4.16 23.68
CA ASP A 11 6.32 -4.84 23.38
C ASP A 11 5.18 -3.81 23.25
N ARG A 12 5.16 -3.12 22.12
CA ARG A 12 4.01 -2.33 21.72
C ARG A 12 2.85 -3.30 21.47
N VAL A 13 1.94 -3.39 22.42
CA VAL A 13 0.71 -4.14 22.22
C VAL A 13 -0.06 -3.49 21.07
N LEU A 14 -0.19 -4.20 19.95
CA LEU A 14 -0.92 -3.72 18.79
C LEU A 14 -2.41 -3.60 19.13
N GLU A 15 -3.02 -2.47 18.77
CA GLU A 15 -4.47 -2.32 18.81
C GLU A 15 -5.09 -3.04 17.61
N LEU A 16 -5.61 -4.22 17.84
CA LEU A 16 -6.16 -5.12 16.82
C LEU A 16 -7.69 -5.11 16.73
N GLY A 17 -8.34 -4.18 17.41
CA GLY A 17 -9.79 -4.12 17.45
C GLY A 17 -10.40 -5.12 18.45
N PRO A 18 -11.65 -5.57 18.24
CA PRO A 18 -12.32 -6.53 19.12
C PRO A 18 -11.59 -7.87 19.12
N LYS A 19 -11.54 -8.51 20.30
CA LYS A 19 -11.03 -9.89 20.39
C LYS A 19 -11.99 -10.83 19.68
N VAL A 20 -11.42 -11.76 18.92
CA VAL A 20 -12.15 -12.79 18.18
C VAL A 20 -11.91 -14.12 18.88
N GLU A 21 -12.97 -14.80 19.28
CA GLU A 21 -12.89 -16.17 19.79
C GLU A 21 -12.80 -17.19 18.65
N ASP A 22 -13.39 -16.87 17.47
CA ASP A 22 -13.33 -17.69 16.25
C ASP A 22 -12.65 -16.91 15.11
N SER A 23 -11.73 -17.57 14.40
CA SER A 23 -11.01 -16.97 13.25
C SER A 23 -11.90 -16.78 12.02
N GLY A 24 -13.16 -17.25 12.06
CA GLY A 24 -14.05 -17.24 10.92
C GLY A 24 -13.58 -18.17 9.79
N PRO A 25 -14.11 -18.01 8.57
CA PRO A 25 -13.82 -18.91 7.44
C PRO A 25 -12.47 -18.64 6.78
N TYR A 26 -11.74 -17.60 7.19
CA TYR A 26 -10.52 -17.15 6.54
C TYR A 26 -9.27 -17.69 7.23
N ARG A 27 -8.29 -18.11 6.44
CA ARG A 27 -7.00 -18.63 6.92
C ARG A 27 -6.01 -17.53 7.25
N ASN A 28 -5.97 -16.49 6.41
CA ASN A 28 -5.01 -15.41 6.48
C ASN A 28 -5.60 -14.10 6.98
N PHE A 29 -6.91 -14.05 7.16
CA PHE A 29 -7.63 -12.86 7.60
C PHE A 29 -8.56 -13.15 8.75
N LYS A 30 -8.76 -12.15 9.61
CA LYS A 30 -9.80 -12.15 10.64
C LYS A 30 -10.64 -10.90 10.44
N LEU A 31 -11.96 -11.10 10.35
CA LEU A 31 -12.91 -10.01 10.16
C LEU A 31 -13.85 -9.95 11.36
N THR A 32 -13.83 -8.82 12.06
CA THR A 32 -14.71 -8.55 13.21
C THR A 32 -15.35 -7.19 13.09
N GLN A 33 -16.36 -6.93 13.88
CA GLN A 33 -17.02 -5.63 13.93
C GLN A 33 -17.07 -5.12 15.37
N ASP A 34 -16.75 -3.85 15.57
CA ASP A 34 -16.82 -3.20 16.88
C ASP A 34 -18.20 -2.60 17.17
N GLY A 35 -18.36 -2.04 18.38
CA GLY A 35 -19.61 -1.42 18.81
C GLY A 35 -20.03 -0.15 18.05
N ASP A 36 -19.12 0.44 17.27
CA ASP A 36 -19.40 1.56 16.38
C ASP A 36 -19.80 1.10 14.96
N GLY A 37 -19.89 -0.21 14.73
CA GLY A 37 -20.19 -0.80 13.44
C GLY A 37 -19.01 -0.79 12.45
N ILE A 38 -17.78 -0.53 12.92
CA ILE A 38 -16.58 -0.53 12.09
C ILE A 38 -16.06 -1.96 11.99
N ALA A 39 -15.87 -2.44 10.76
CA ALA A 39 -15.23 -3.71 10.49
C ALA A 39 -13.72 -3.61 10.68
N TRP A 40 -13.12 -4.54 11.42
CA TRP A 40 -11.69 -4.69 11.63
C TRP A 40 -11.20 -5.91 10.84
N LEU A 41 -10.52 -5.64 9.75
CA LEU A 41 -9.88 -6.65 8.91
C LEU A 41 -8.42 -6.78 9.31
N LEU A 42 -8.11 -7.85 10.02
CA LEU A 42 -6.75 -8.18 10.43
C LEU A 42 -6.12 -9.12 9.43
N PHE A 43 -5.02 -8.70 8.83
CA PHE A 43 -4.20 -9.56 7.99
C PHE A 43 -3.15 -10.27 8.86
N ASP A 44 -3.19 -11.60 8.85
CA ASP A 44 -2.32 -12.48 9.65
C ASP A 44 -1.96 -13.72 8.85
N ARG A 45 -1.07 -13.57 7.85
CA ARG A 45 -0.68 -14.68 6.97
C ARG A 45 -0.26 -15.90 7.77
N ALA A 46 -0.97 -17.00 7.60
CA ALA A 46 -0.74 -18.24 8.34
C ALA A 46 0.66 -18.81 8.06
N GLY A 47 1.37 -19.18 9.13
CA GLY A 47 2.69 -19.80 9.04
C GLY A 47 3.82 -18.86 8.60
N ALA A 48 3.58 -17.55 8.50
CA ALA A 48 4.58 -16.57 8.08
C ALA A 48 4.89 -15.55 9.18
N SER A 49 6.12 -15.06 9.24
CA SER A 49 6.55 -14.01 10.18
C SER A 49 6.19 -12.59 9.69
N ALA A 50 5.86 -12.44 8.42
CA ALA A 50 5.43 -11.19 7.78
C ALA A 50 4.27 -11.45 6.83
N ASN A 51 3.42 -10.44 6.63
CA ASN A 51 2.38 -10.49 5.62
C ASN A 51 2.98 -10.19 4.24
N THR A 52 2.73 -11.08 3.27
CA THR A 52 3.02 -10.89 1.86
C THR A 52 1.79 -11.23 1.03
N LEU A 53 1.67 -10.66 -0.15
CA LEU A 53 0.58 -10.90 -1.08
C LEU A 53 0.96 -12.05 -2.01
N SER A 54 0.50 -13.25 -1.71
CA SER A 54 0.55 -14.45 -2.55
C SER A 54 -0.80 -14.66 -3.24
N ALA A 55 -0.86 -15.56 -4.21
CA ALA A 55 -2.09 -15.83 -4.96
C ALA A 55 -3.23 -16.30 -4.02
N ASP A 56 -2.95 -17.21 -3.08
CA ASP A 56 -3.92 -17.69 -2.08
C ASP A 56 -4.41 -16.58 -1.16
N VAL A 57 -3.52 -15.67 -0.75
CA VAL A 57 -3.89 -14.49 0.04
C VAL A 57 -4.79 -13.54 -0.75
N LEU A 58 -4.50 -13.32 -2.02
CA LEU A 58 -5.31 -12.44 -2.87
C LEU A 58 -6.69 -13.02 -3.17
N GLU A 59 -6.78 -14.34 -3.41
CA GLU A 59 -8.06 -15.04 -3.56
C GLU A 59 -8.91 -14.92 -2.30
N GLU A 60 -8.32 -15.12 -1.13
CA GLU A 60 -9.01 -14.96 0.14
C GLU A 60 -9.39 -13.50 0.41
N PHE A 61 -8.52 -12.54 0.05
CA PHE A 61 -8.82 -11.12 0.17
C PHE A 61 -10.00 -10.70 -0.71
N ASP A 62 -10.15 -11.28 -1.90
CA ASP A 62 -11.32 -11.05 -2.76
C ASP A 62 -12.63 -11.50 -2.09
N LEU A 63 -12.63 -12.66 -1.41
CA LEU A 63 -13.78 -13.13 -0.63
C LEU A 63 -14.11 -12.17 0.53
N VAL A 64 -13.08 -11.65 1.20
CA VAL A 64 -13.27 -10.65 2.27
C VAL A 64 -13.87 -9.36 1.72
N VAL A 65 -13.37 -8.86 0.59
CA VAL A 65 -13.93 -7.66 -0.06
C VAL A 65 -15.39 -7.90 -0.46
N ALA A 66 -15.73 -9.08 -0.99
CA ALA A 66 -17.12 -9.44 -1.30
C ALA A 66 -18.02 -9.45 -0.04
N ALA A 67 -17.51 -9.95 1.08
CA ALA A 67 -18.24 -9.94 2.35
C ALA A 67 -18.50 -8.49 2.82
N LEU A 68 -17.52 -7.59 2.70
CA LEU A 68 -17.65 -6.17 3.06
C LEU A 68 -18.65 -5.43 2.15
N GLU A 69 -18.69 -5.74 0.84
CA GLU A 69 -19.68 -5.20 -0.09
C GLU A 69 -21.11 -5.56 0.32
N ASN A 70 -21.33 -6.80 0.81
CA ASN A 70 -22.63 -7.29 1.24
C ASN A 70 -23.04 -6.77 2.62
N GLN A 71 -22.13 -6.80 3.60
CA GLN A 71 -22.39 -6.40 4.98
C GLN A 71 -22.57 -4.90 5.16
N ARG A 72 -21.86 -4.09 4.36
CA ARG A 72 -21.86 -2.62 4.39
C ARG A 72 -21.68 -2.04 5.80
N PRO A 73 -20.58 -2.37 6.50
CA PRO A 73 -20.32 -1.81 7.82
C PRO A 73 -20.18 -0.28 7.75
N ALA A 74 -20.15 0.41 8.91
CA ALA A 74 -19.92 1.86 8.97
C ALA A 74 -18.61 2.30 8.30
N GLY A 75 -17.63 1.41 8.25
CA GLY A 75 -16.37 1.54 7.55
C GLY A 75 -15.54 0.28 7.79
N VAL A 76 -14.40 0.15 7.12
CA VAL A 76 -13.45 -0.94 7.33
C VAL A 76 -12.06 -0.39 7.66
N VAL A 77 -11.42 -0.96 8.67
CA VAL A 77 -10.01 -0.74 8.96
C VAL A 77 -9.23 -1.99 8.59
N ILE A 78 -8.20 -1.82 7.77
CA ILE A 78 -7.26 -2.88 7.39
C ILE A 78 -6.00 -2.70 8.23
N ARG A 79 -5.61 -3.78 8.93
CA ARG A 79 -4.48 -3.79 9.82
C ARG A 79 -3.75 -5.12 9.77
N SER A 80 -2.45 -5.10 10.03
CA SER A 80 -1.66 -6.31 10.22
C SER A 80 -1.65 -6.75 11.69
N ALA A 81 -1.75 -8.06 11.92
CA ALA A 81 -1.50 -8.67 13.23
C ALA A 81 -0.01 -9.04 13.43
N LYS A 82 0.84 -8.91 12.40
CA LYS A 82 2.28 -9.22 12.48
C LYS A 82 3.04 -8.09 13.16
N PRO A 83 3.91 -8.37 14.15
CA PRO A 83 4.73 -7.34 14.80
C PRO A 83 5.70 -6.64 13.85
N SER A 84 6.16 -7.31 12.80
CA SER A 84 7.13 -6.80 11.82
C SER A 84 6.61 -5.62 11.00
N GLY A 85 5.30 -5.54 10.77
CA GLY A 85 4.73 -4.44 10.01
C GLY A 85 3.43 -4.77 9.29
N PHE A 86 3.03 -3.87 8.41
CA PHE A 86 1.75 -3.94 7.71
C PHE A 86 1.76 -5.06 6.65
N ILE A 87 2.40 -4.83 5.51
CA ILE A 87 2.55 -5.80 4.41
C ILE A 87 3.91 -5.55 3.75
N ALA A 88 4.70 -6.61 3.57
CA ALA A 88 6.07 -6.54 3.06
C ALA A 88 6.17 -6.53 1.52
N GLY A 89 5.06 -6.63 0.82
CA GLY A 89 4.97 -6.64 -0.64
C GLY A 89 4.38 -7.94 -1.20
N ALA A 90 4.57 -8.16 -2.50
CA ALA A 90 4.21 -9.40 -3.16
C ALA A 90 5.12 -10.56 -2.71
N ASP A 91 4.63 -11.80 -2.79
CA ASP A 91 5.46 -12.97 -2.57
C ASP A 91 6.31 -13.24 -3.82
N VAL A 92 7.54 -12.71 -3.80
CA VAL A 92 8.46 -12.83 -4.94
C VAL A 92 8.84 -14.28 -5.27
N ASN A 93 8.62 -15.24 -4.35
CA ASN A 93 8.89 -16.64 -4.62
C ASN A 93 7.91 -17.24 -5.63
N GLU A 94 6.70 -16.72 -5.73
CA GLU A 94 5.71 -17.16 -6.72
C GLU A 94 6.12 -16.80 -8.15
N PHE A 95 6.93 -15.76 -8.32
CA PHE A 95 7.45 -15.37 -9.64
C PHE A 95 8.76 -16.06 -10.00
N ARG A 96 9.42 -16.75 -9.04
CA ARG A 96 10.64 -17.51 -9.30
C ARG A 96 10.30 -18.76 -10.12
N GLY A 97 10.80 -18.80 -11.35
CA GLY A 97 10.58 -19.94 -12.26
C GLY A 97 9.31 -19.84 -13.10
N ALA A 98 8.57 -18.74 -13.05
CA ALA A 98 7.50 -18.49 -13.99
C ALA A 98 8.08 -18.29 -15.40
N THR A 99 7.88 -19.27 -16.27
CA THR A 99 8.37 -19.26 -17.67
C THR A 99 7.30 -18.81 -18.67
N ASP A 100 6.04 -18.81 -18.26
CA ASP A 100 4.91 -18.39 -19.12
C ASP A 100 4.43 -16.99 -18.73
N ALA A 101 4.71 -16.03 -19.59
CA ALA A 101 4.30 -14.65 -19.43
C ALA A 101 2.79 -14.47 -19.26
N ARG A 102 1.97 -15.32 -19.93
CA ARG A 102 0.49 -15.24 -19.84
C ARG A 102 -0.02 -15.61 -18.46
N VAL A 103 0.63 -16.58 -17.80
CA VAL A 103 0.27 -16.96 -16.41
C VAL A 103 0.56 -15.79 -15.46
N VAL A 104 1.72 -15.15 -15.62
CA VAL A 104 2.11 -13.98 -14.82
C VAL A 104 1.12 -12.82 -15.06
N GLU A 105 0.82 -12.50 -16.30
CA GLU A 105 -0.14 -11.44 -16.69
C GLU A 105 -1.53 -11.71 -16.09
N THR A 106 -2.02 -12.94 -16.18
CA THR A 106 -3.31 -13.34 -15.61
C THR A 106 -3.32 -13.17 -14.09
N SER A 107 -2.24 -13.56 -13.40
CA SER A 107 -2.11 -13.44 -11.96
C SER A 107 -2.06 -11.97 -11.51
N ILE A 108 -1.29 -11.14 -12.21
CA ILE A 108 -1.25 -9.70 -11.97
C ILE A 108 -2.62 -9.08 -12.22
N GLY A 109 -3.32 -9.44 -13.29
CA GLY A 109 -4.66 -8.95 -13.61
C GLY A 109 -5.68 -9.28 -12.51
N ARG A 110 -5.64 -10.50 -11.94
CA ARG A 110 -6.48 -10.87 -10.79
C ARG A 110 -6.15 -10.05 -9.55
N ALA A 111 -4.86 -9.89 -9.23
CA ALA A 111 -4.42 -9.07 -8.11
C ALA A 111 -4.90 -7.62 -8.24
N HIS A 112 -4.81 -7.05 -9.46
CA HIS A 112 -5.37 -5.73 -9.76
C HIS A 112 -6.86 -5.65 -9.49
N ALA A 113 -7.64 -6.63 -9.96
CA ALA A 113 -9.09 -6.65 -9.80
C ALA A 113 -9.49 -6.58 -8.32
N VAL A 114 -8.80 -7.31 -7.45
CA VAL A 114 -9.06 -7.30 -6.00
C VAL A 114 -8.76 -5.92 -5.39
N ILE A 115 -7.61 -5.33 -5.73
CA ILE A 115 -7.23 -4.00 -5.22
C ILE A 115 -8.18 -2.91 -5.74
N ASP A 116 -8.66 -3.05 -6.97
CA ASP A 116 -9.63 -2.14 -7.57
C ASP A 116 -11.01 -2.24 -6.91
N ARG A 117 -11.43 -3.45 -6.54
CA ARG A 117 -12.66 -3.66 -5.77
C ARG A 117 -12.55 -3.02 -4.38
N LEU A 118 -11.40 -3.17 -3.71
CA LEU A 118 -11.15 -2.48 -2.44
C LEU A 118 -11.29 -0.96 -2.59
N GLU A 119 -10.68 -0.38 -3.63
CA GLU A 119 -10.76 1.06 -3.91
C GLU A 119 -12.20 1.53 -4.21
N ALA A 120 -12.99 0.67 -4.86
CA ALA A 120 -14.36 0.94 -5.27
C ALA A 120 -15.40 0.76 -4.14
N LEU A 121 -15.01 0.25 -2.98
CA LEU A 121 -15.91 0.08 -1.84
C LEU A 121 -16.59 1.41 -1.49
N ARG A 122 -17.92 1.38 -1.38
CA ARG A 122 -18.74 2.55 -1.05
C ARG A 122 -18.84 2.85 0.45
N ILE A 123 -17.95 2.26 1.22
CA ILE A 123 -17.81 2.49 2.65
C ILE A 123 -16.43 3.12 2.92
N PRO A 124 -16.24 3.88 4.01
CA PRO A 124 -14.93 4.38 4.40
C PRO A 124 -13.92 3.25 4.59
N THR A 125 -12.76 3.33 3.93
CA THR A 125 -11.67 2.37 4.05
C THR A 125 -10.45 3.04 4.67
N VAL A 126 -9.85 2.42 5.70
CA VAL A 126 -8.76 2.98 6.49
C VAL A 126 -7.62 1.95 6.59
N ALA A 127 -6.45 2.25 6.06
CA ALA A 127 -5.25 1.47 6.33
C ALA A 127 -4.55 2.00 7.59
N VAL A 128 -4.37 1.16 8.61
CA VAL A 128 -3.58 1.49 9.80
C VAL A 128 -2.25 0.75 9.72
N ILE A 129 -1.17 1.53 9.61
CA ILE A 129 0.13 1.07 9.16
C ILE A 129 1.16 1.22 10.28
N HIS A 130 1.74 0.11 10.70
CA HIS A 130 2.91 0.08 11.59
C HIS A 130 4.04 -0.69 10.91
N GLY A 131 5.28 -0.53 11.39
CA GLY A 131 6.44 -1.21 10.83
C GLY A 131 6.59 -0.98 9.33
N PHE A 132 6.85 -2.03 8.56
CA PHE A 132 7.06 -1.93 7.12
C PHE A 132 5.76 -1.98 6.32
N CYS A 133 5.63 -1.09 5.34
CA CYS A 133 4.59 -1.05 4.32
C CYS A 133 5.28 -0.86 2.97
N LEU A 134 5.55 -1.96 2.27
CA LEU A 134 6.43 -1.99 1.10
C LEU A 134 5.71 -2.56 -0.12
N GLY A 135 6.06 -2.05 -1.30
CA GLY A 135 5.62 -2.59 -2.58
C GLY A 135 4.12 -2.76 -2.66
N GLY A 136 3.66 -3.97 -3.01
CA GLY A 136 2.22 -4.32 -3.06
C GLY A 136 1.46 -3.98 -1.78
N GLY A 137 2.13 -3.99 -0.61
CA GLY A 137 1.52 -3.55 0.66
C GLY A 137 1.22 -2.05 0.68
N LEU A 138 2.08 -1.24 0.10
CA LEU A 138 1.82 0.18 -0.07
C LEU A 138 0.75 0.42 -1.15
N GLU A 139 0.66 -0.44 -2.16
CA GLU A 139 -0.40 -0.38 -3.18
C GLU A 139 -1.78 -0.67 -2.58
N VAL A 140 -1.90 -1.67 -1.68
CA VAL A 140 -3.12 -1.90 -0.88
C VAL A 140 -3.47 -0.68 -0.02
N ALA A 141 -2.49 -0.10 0.67
CA ALA A 141 -2.72 1.10 1.48
C ALA A 141 -3.17 2.30 0.64
N LEU A 142 -2.63 2.47 -0.57
CA LEU A 142 -3.02 3.53 -1.51
C LEU A 142 -4.44 3.34 -2.08
N ALA A 143 -4.94 2.11 -2.13
CA ALA A 143 -6.32 1.83 -2.51
C ALA A 143 -7.33 2.20 -1.41
N CYS A 144 -6.90 2.30 -0.16
CA CYS A 144 -7.75 2.79 0.93
C CYS A 144 -7.98 4.30 0.84
N GLN A 145 -9.14 4.76 1.28
CA GLN A 145 -9.50 6.18 1.30
C GLN A 145 -8.66 6.98 2.30
N SER A 146 -8.32 6.38 3.44
CA SER A 146 -7.50 7.01 4.48
C SER A 146 -6.35 6.10 4.91
N ARG A 147 -5.21 6.70 5.25
CA ARG A 147 -3.99 6.02 5.72
C ARG A 147 -3.52 6.66 7.02
N ILE A 148 -3.45 5.87 8.07
CA ILE A 148 -2.97 6.28 9.39
C ILE A 148 -1.66 5.53 9.65
N ALA A 149 -0.57 6.26 9.85
CA ALA A 149 0.72 5.69 10.21
C ALA A 149 0.92 5.67 11.72
N ILE A 150 1.44 4.57 12.23
CA ILE A 150 1.98 4.52 13.59
C ILE A 150 3.40 5.08 13.56
N SER A 151 3.79 5.79 14.62
CA SER A 151 5.16 6.29 14.77
C SER A 151 6.18 5.16 14.58
N GLY A 152 7.16 5.37 13.70
CA GLY A 152 8.15 4.36 13.31
C GLY A 152 7.79 3.56 12.06
N ALA A 153 6.62 3.72 11.48
CA ALA A 153 6.28 3.09 10.21
C ALA A 153 7.21 3.54 9.08
N ARG A 154 7.49 2.62 8.15
CA ARG A 154 8.35 2.81 6.97
C ARG A 154 7.59 2.48 5.70
N PHE A 155 7.73 3.32 4.68
CA PHE A 155 7.02 3.23 3.41
C PHE A 155 8.00 3.24 2.25
N GLY A 156 7.78 2.42 1.23
CA GLY A 156 8.62 2.42 0.04
C GLY A 156 8.18 1.45 -1.03
N PHE A 157 8.81 1.58 -2.19
CA PHE A 157 8.66 0.71 -3.34
C PHE A 157 10.01 0.11 -3.72
N PRO A 158 10.40 -1.03 -3.10
CA PRO A 158 11.70 -1.64 -3.34
C PRO A 158 11.79 -2.45 -4.63
N GLU A 159 10.71 -2.54 -5.43
CA GLU A 159 10.60 -3.39 -6.62
C GLU A 159 11.72 -3.15 -7.63
N VAL A 160 12.18 -1.90 -7.77
CA VAL A 160 13.27 -1.55 -8.70
C VAL A 160 14.57 -2.29 -8.37
N LEU A 161 14.80 -2.62 -7.09
CA LEU A 161 15.98 -3.41 -6.66
C LEU A 161 15.92 -4.86 -7.13
N LEU A 162 14.73 -5.32 -7.54
CA LEU A 162 14.49 -6.64 -8.12
C LEU A 162 14.32 -6.59 -9.65
N GLY A 163 14.56 -5.44 -10.29
CA GLY A 163 14.35 -5.26 -11.71
C GLY A 163 12.88 -5.13 -12.12
N LEU A 164 12.00 -4.82 -11.17
CA LEU A 164 10.56 -4.66 -11.35
C LEU A 164 10.14 -3.20 -11.09
N HIS A 165 8.88 -2.90 -11.33
CA HIS A 165 8.22 -1.66 -10.89
C HIS A 165 6.90 -2.00 -10.19
N PRO A 166 6.28 -1.05 -9.42
CA PRO A 166 5.01 -1.28 -8.77
C PRO A 166 3.95 -1.78 -9.75
N GLY A 167 3.41 -2.96 -9.48
CA GLY A 167 2.60 -3.73 -10.42
C GLY A 167 1.11 -3.80 -10.10
N LEU A 168 0.64 -3.27 -8.95
CA LEU A 168 -0.78 -3.32 -8.54
C LEU A 168 -1.46 -1.93 -8.55
N GLY A 169 -1.01 -1.06 -9.47
CA GLY A 169 -1.54 0.28 -9.67
C GLY A 169 -0.96 1.34 -8.73
N GLY A 170 0.12 1.00 -7.99
CA GLY A 170 0.81 1.93 -7.11
C GLY A 170 1.37 3.13 -7.84
N ALA A 171 1.97 2.94 -9.01
CA ALA A 171 2.50 4.02 -9.82
C ALA A 171 1.43 5.06 -10.16
N ALA A 172 0.23 4.62 -10.54
CA ALA A 172 -0.90 5.49 -10.86
C ALA A 172 -1.44 6.22 -9.62
N ARG A 173 -1.69 5.49 -8.52
CA ARG A 173 -2.25 6.07 -7.30
C ARG A 173 -1.28 7.02 -6.61
N PHE A 174 0.00 6.66 -6.55
CA PHE A 174 1.01 7.42 -5.83
C PHE A 174 1.34 8.74 -6.51
N THR A 175 1.53 8.75 -7.84
CA THR A 175 1.81 9.98 -8.60
C THR A 175 0.63 10.94 -8.67
N ARG A 176 -0.61 10.46 -8.41
CA ARG A 176 -1.80 11.32 -8.28
C ARG A 176 -1.96 11.90 -6.88
N LEU A 177 -1.55 11.18 -5.85
CA LEU A 177 -1.71 11.59 -4.45
C LEU A 177 -0.58 12.51 -3.99
N VAL A 178 0.66 12.17 -4.31
CA VAL A 178 1.88 12.84 -3.87
C VAL A 178 2.50 13.58 -5.06
N ASN A 179 3.29 14.63 -4.78
CA ASN A 179 4.08 15.28 -5.83
C ASN A 179 4.81 14.23 -6.69
N PRO A 180 4.54 14.20 -8.02
CA PRO A 180 5.02 13.11 -8.88
C PRO A 180 6.54 12.98 -8.92
N MET A 181 7.30 14.10 -8.76
CA MET A 181 8.77 14.03 -8.69
C MET A 181 9.23 13.22 -7.48
N GLN A 182 8.58 13.41 -6.34
CA GLN A 182 8.91 12.68 -5.11
C GLN A 182 8.42 11.23 -5.17
N ALA A 183 7.23 11.00 -5.74
CA ALA A 183 6.69 9.67 -5.96
C ALA A 183 7.61 8.85 -6.87
N MET A 184 7.98 9.39 -8.02
CA MET A 184 8.90 8.76 -8.97
C MET A 184 10.27 8.52 -8.36
N THR A 185 10.82 9.49 -7.60
CA THR A 185 12.12 9.30 -6.92
C THR A 185 12.08 8.11 -5.96
N LEU A 186 11.01 7.94 -5.17
CA LEU A 186 10.88 6.79 -4.27
C LEU A 186 10.79 5.47 -5.02
N MET A 187 9.99 5.42 -6.09
CA MET A 187 9.84 4.20 -6.91
C MET A 187 11.10 3.86 -7.71
N LEU A 188 11.83 4.87 -8.23
CA LEU A 188 13.04 4.67 -9.03
C LEU A 188 14.28 4.36 -8.19
N THR A 189 14.28 4.70 -6.90
CA THR A 189 15.43 4.45 -6.01
C THR A 189 15.25 3.28 -5.06
N GLY A 190 14.03 2.78 -4.89
CA GLY A 190 13.71 1.73 -3.91
C GLY A 190 13.89 2.15 -2.46
N LYS A 191 14.11 3.44 -2.18
CA LYS A 191 14.31 3.96 -0.83
C LYS A 191 13.02 3.97 -0.02
N THR A 192 13.17 3.88 1.31
CA THR A 192 12.06 4.01 2.25
C THR A 192 12.05 5.38 2.91
N ILE A 193 10.86 5.84 3.28
CA ILE A 193 10.63 7.03 4.09
C ILE A 193 9.94 6.68 5.40
N ASP A 194 10.14 7.50 6.42
CA ASP A 194 9.47 7.36 7.72
C ASP A 194 8.05 7.99 7.71
N ALA A 195 7.31 7.75 8.79
CA ALA A 195 5.95 8.24 8.96
C ALA A 195 5.84 9.78 8.90
N ARG A 196 6.82 10.52 9.44
CA ARG A 196 6.82 12.00 9.42
C ARG A 196 6.98 12.50 7.99
N LYS A 197 7.93 11.93 7.25
CA LYS A 197 8.13 12.26 5.84
C LYS A 197 6.90 11.88 5.01
N ALA A 198 6.33 10.68 5.23
CA ALA A 198 5.09 10.25 4.59
C ALA A 198 3.94 11.24 4.82
N LYS A 199 3.78 11.74 6.06
CA LYS A 199 2.79 12.77 6.39
C LYS A 199 3.08 14.10 5.67
N SER A 200 4.32 14.55 5.66
CA SER A 200 4.70 15.80 4.99
C SER A 200 4.48 15.76 3.48
N LEU A 201 4.56 14.58 2.87
CA LEU A 201 4.28 14.37 1.44
C LEU A 201 2.79 14.22 1.13
N GLY A 202 1.94 14.04 2.13
CA GLY A 202 0.52 13.71 1.93
C GLY A 202 0.27 12.25 1.58
N LEU A 203 1.26 11.36 1.77
CA LEU A 203 1.08 9.92 1.59
C LEU A 203 0.16 9.34 2.68
N VAL A 204 0.29 9.82 3.91
CA VAL A 204 -0.58 9.43 5.03
C VAL A 204 -1.35 10.63 5.58
N ASP A 205 -2.55 10.36 6.09
CA ASP A 205 -3.49 11.38 6.58
C ASP A 205 -3.21 11.76 8.04
N ALA A 206 -2.66 10.82 8.82
CA ALA A 206 -2.26 11.06 10.21
C ALA A 206 -1.04 10.21 10.59
N VAL A 207 -0.32 10.69 11.60
CA VAL A 207 0.67 9.90 12.34
C VAL A 207 0.20 9.87 13.80
N THR A 208 0.16 8.69 14.40
CA THR A 208 -0.34 8.49 15.76
C THR A 208 0.48 7.44 16.50
N GLU A 209 0.24 7.34 17.81
CA GLU A 209 0.75 6.24 18.64
C GLU A 209 -0.29 5.14 18.74
N GLU A 210 0.17 3.93 19.04
CA GLU A 210 -0.66 2.73 19.09
C GLU A 210 -1.91 2.89 19.97
N ARG A 211 -1.75 3.48 21.15
CA ARG A 211 -2.83 3.75 22.13
C ARG A 211 -3.96 4.64 21.62
N HIS A 212 -3.75 5.37 20.51
CA HIS A 212 -4.73 6.29 19.94
C HIS A 212 -5.36 5.77 18.64
N VAL A 213 -5.03 4.55 18.21
CA VAL A 213 -5.50 3.97 16.96
C VAL A 213 -7.03 3.96 16.86
N ARG A 214 -7.73 3.50 17.90
CA ARG A 214 -9.22 3.45 17.89
C ARG A 214 -9.83 4.83 17.59
N ASN A 215 -9.35 5.87 18.27
CA ASN A 215 -9.86 7.22 18.06
C ASN A 215 -9.53 7.72 16.65
N ALA A 216 -8.31 7.50 16.17
CA ALA A 216 -7.91 7.90 14.82
C ALA A 216 -8.71 7.18 13.73
N VAL A 217 -9.01 5.88 13.93
CA VAL A 217 -9.89 5.10 13.03
C VAL A 217 -11.30 5.66 13.04
N ARG A 218 -11.90 5.90 14.21
CA ARG A 218 -13.23 6.53 14.32
C ARG A 218 -13.29 7.87 13.61
N ASP A 219 -12.27 8.71 13.79
CA ASP A 219 -12.20 10.01 13.14
C ASP A 219 -12.09 9.89 11.62
N ALA A 220 -11.37 8.88 11.12
CA ALA A 220 -11.26 8.61 9.68
C ALA A 220 -12.59 8.12 9.10
N VAL A 221 -13.23 7.13 9.76
CA VAL A 221 -14.48 6.52 9.30
C VAL A 221 -15.63 7.53 9.32
N PHE A 222 -15.75 8.33 10.37
CA PHE A 222 -16.84 9.31 10.52
C PHE A 222 -16.50 10.70 9.96
N GLY A 223 -15.46 10.82 9.12
CA GLY A 223 -15.17 12.02 8.34
C GLY A 223 -14.59 13.21 9.14
N ARG A 224 -14.13 12.96 10.38
CA ARG A 224 -13.49 13.98 11.23
C ARG A 224 -11.98 14.13 10.94
N LEU A 225 -11.36 13.11 10.38
CA LEU A 225 -9.95 13.17 9.95
C LEU A 225 -9.85 13.93 8.63
N LYS A 226 -9.03 14.98 8.61
CA LYS A 226 -8.71 15.71 7.38
C LYS A 226 -7.82 14.86 6.48
N ARG A 227 -8.35 14.41 5.35
CA ARG A 227 -7.60 13.64 4.35
C ARG A 227 -6.59 14.52 3.63
N ALA A 228 -5.43 13.94 3.32
CA ALA A 228 -4.48 14.54 2.40
C ALA A 228 -5.13 14.65 1.00
N ARG A 229 -4.90 15.79 0.35
CA ARG A 229 -5.36 16.05 -1.01
C ARG A 229 -4.17 16.41 -1.88
N PRO A 230 -4.17 16.01 -3.16
CA PRO A 230 -3.16 16.47 -4.09
C PRO A 230 -3.07 18.00 -4.10
N GLY A 231 -1.85 18.53 -4.00
CA GLY A 231 -1.63 19.97 -4.14
C GLY A 231 -1.74 20.43 -5.60
N ILE A 232 -1.95 21.72 -5.82
CA ILE A 232 -2.00 22.32 -7.16
C ILE A 232 -0.71 21.97 -7.94
N LEU A 233 0.44 21.98 -7.29
CA LEU A 233 1.71 21.60 -7.89
C LEU A 233 1.71 20.16 -8.45
N THR A 234 1.02 19.23 -7.80
CA THR A 234 0.86 17.85 -8.29
C THR A 234 0.16 17.84 -9.65
N SER A 235 -0.89 18.64 -9.81
CA SER A 235 -1.62 18.76 -11.08
C SER A 235 -0.76 19.40 -12.18
N ILE A 236 0.00 20.45 -11.86
CA ILE A 236 0.90 21.13 -12.79
C ILE A 236 2.00 20.17 -13.28
N LEU A 237 2.62 19.41 -12.38
CA LEU A 237 3.71 18.49 -12.72
C LEU A 237 3.20 17.25 -13.50
N ASN A 238 1.92 16.91 -13.37
CA ASN A 238 1.26 15.87 -14.16
C ASN A 238 0.71 16.41 -15.51
N PHE A 239 0.76 17.70 -15.77
CA PHE A 239 0.35 18.27 -17.07
C PHE A 239 1.29 17.81 -18.18
N ALA A 240 0.73 17.37 -19.32
CA ALA A 240 1.47 16.63 -20.35
C ALA A 240 2.80 17.27 -20.82
N PRO A 241 2.87 18.56 -21.19
CA PRO A 241 4.13 19.19 -21.61
C PRO A 241 5.20 19.23 -20.52
N VAL A 242 4.79 19.53 -19.27
CA VAL A 242 5.69 19.59 -18.11
C VAL A 242 6.20 18.17 -17.80
N ARG A 243 5.32 17.19 -17.82
CA ARG A 243 5.60 15.78 -17.57
C ARG A 243 6.61 15.22 -18.57
N GLY A 244 6.49 15.52 -19.87
CA GLY A 244 7.43 15.09 -20.90
C GLY A 244 8.85 15.61 -20.65
N LEU A 245 8.99 16.88 -20.27
CA LEU A 245 10.29 17.46 -19.89
C LEU A 245 10.89 16.75 -18.66
N LEU A 246 10.09 16.52 -17.65
CA LEU A 246 10.51 15.84 -16.42
C LEU A 246 10.89 14.38 -16.68
N ALA A 247 10.11 13.66 -17.48
CA ALA A 247 10.40 12.28 -17.87
C ALA A 247 11.74 12.17 -18.63
N SER A 248 12.01 13.08 -19.56
CA SER A 248 13.31 13.16 -20.27
C SER A 248 14.47 13.32 -19.28
N ARG A 249 14.32 14.23 -18.31
CA ARG A 249 15.34 14.44 -17.28
C ARG A 249 15.52 13.19 -16.39
N MET A 250 14.44 12.53 -15.99
CA MET A 250 14.51 11.30 -15.21
C MET A 250 15.23 10.18 -15.96
N ARG A 251 14.98 10.01 -17.27
CA ARG A 251 15.72 9.05 -18.11
C ARG A 251 17.22 9.35 -18.15
N SER A 252 17.57 10.62 -18.31
CA SER A 252 18.98 11.05 -18.30
C SER A 252 19.67 10.77 -16.97
N GLU A 253 18.99 10.99 -15.84
CA GLU A 253 19.55 10.66 -14.53
C GLU A 253 19.64 9.13 -14.32
N ALA A 254 18.61 8.37 -14.69
CA ALA A 254 18.63 6.92 -14.62
C ALA A 254 19.77 6.30 -15.45
N ALA A 255 20.05 6.84 -16.64
CA ALA A 255 21.09 6.34 -17.52
C ALA A 255 22.51 6.44 -16.93
N LYS A 256 22.74 7.34 -15.96
CA LYS A 256 24.05 7.49 -15.30
C LYS A 256 24.39 6.32 -14.39
N THR A 257 23.39 5.64 -13.83
CA THR A 257 23.58 4.61 -12.82
C THR A 257 22.98 3.26 -13.21
N ALA A 258 21.97 3.26 -14.08
CA ALA A 258 21.21 2.09 -14.49
C ALA A 258 20.98 2.12 -16.02
N PRO A 259 21.95 1.72 -16.86
CA PRO A 259 21.77 1.67 -18.31
C PRO A 259 20.55 0.83 -18.70
N ARG A 260 19.77 1.29 -19.68
CA ARG A 260 18.48 0.69 -20.08
C ARG A 260 18.60 -0.76 -20.50
N GLU A 261 19.72 -1.13 -21.11
CA GLU A 261 19.99 -2.49 -21.59
C GLU A 261 20.03 -3.52 -20.42
N ASN A 262 20.54 -3.07 -19.26
CA ASN A 262 20.68 -3.93 -18.08
C ASN A 262 19.54 -3.74 -17.06
N TYR A 263 18.89 -2.57 -17.07
CA TYR A 263 17.89 -2.17 -16.09
C TYR A 263 16.67 -1.53 -16.77
N PRO A 264 15.81 -2.30 -17.44
CA PRO A 264 14.67 -1.76 -18.19
C PRO A 264 13.55 -1.19 -17.29
N ALA A 265 13.36 -1.72 -16.08
CA ALA A 265 12.23 -1.38 -15.21
C ALA A 265 12.11 0.11 -14.84
N PRO A 266 13.18 0.86 -14.51
CA PRO A 266 13.09 2.32 -14.30
C PRO A 266 12.53 3.05 -15.51
N TYR A 267 12.93 2.65 -16.71
CA TYR A 267 12.49 3.29 -17.95
C TYR A 267 11.04 2.97 -18.27
N ALA A 268 10.63 1.72 -18.09
CA ALA A 268 9.25 1.31 -18.23
C ALA A 268 8.34 2.13 -17.30
N LEU A 269 8.72 2.30 -16.04
CA LEU A 269 7.98 3.12 -15.08
C LEU A 269 7.90 4.59 -15.51
N ILE A 270 8.99 5.19 -16.00
CA ILE A 270 9.00 6.58 -16.49
C ILE A 270 8.10 6.69 -17.72
N ASP A 271 8.18 5.74 -18.66
CA ASP A 271 7.37 5.71 -19.89
C ASP A 271 5.88 5.57 -19.55
N LEU A 272 5.51 4.71 -18.60
CA LEU A 272 4.14 4.57 -18.10
C LEU A 272 3.60 5.88 -17.53
N TRP A 273 4.37 6.52 -16.65
CA TRP A 273 3.95 7.81 -16.08
C TRP A 273 3.84 8.90 -17.14
N GLU A 274 4.83 9.02 -18.06
CA GLU A 274 4.81 10.02 -19.11
C GLU A 274 3.63 9.86 -20.05
N LYS A 275 3.32 8.64 -20.48
CA LYS A 275 2.25 8.37 -21.45
C LYS A 275 0.86 8.48 -20.81
N HIS A 276 0.68 7.91 -19.62
CA HIS A 276 -0.63 7.63 -19.07
C HIS A 276 -0.99 8.44 -17.82
N CYS A 277 -0.02 9.12 -17.17
CA CYS A 277 -0.23 10.12 -16.10
C CYS A 277 -1.26 9.75 -15.02
N GLY A 278 -1.15 8.55 -14.45
CA GLY A 278 -2.08 8.14 -13.40
C GLY A 278 -3.47 7.75 -13.92
N ASP A 279 -3.66 7.61 -15.23
CA ASP A 279 -4.75 6.82 -15.78
C ASP A 279 -4.44 5.35 -15.49
N LYS A 280 -5.10 4.84 -14.45
CA LYS A 280 -4.87 3.50 -13.96
C LYS A 280 -5.17 2.45 -15.02
N ALA A 281 -6.28 2.57 -15.73
CA ALA A 281 -6.67 1.61 -16.76
C ALA A 281 -5.66 1.56 -17.90
N ALA A 282 -5.20 2.74 -18.38
CA ALA A 282 -4.20 2.82 -19.41
C ALA A 282 -2.81 2.34 -18.94
N MET A 283 -2.46 2.58 -17.67
CA MET A 283 -1.20 2.08 -17.10
C MET A 283 -1.20 0.57 -16.87
N LEU A 284 -2.36 -0.07 -16.74
CA LEU A 284 -2.50 -1.52 -16.63
C LEU A 284 -2.50 -2.21 -18.00
N ALA A 285 -2.97 -1.52 -19.03
CA ALA A 285 -3.04 -2.04 -20.39
C ALA A 285 -1.72 -1.90 -21.16
N ALA A 286 -0.76 -1.14 -20.65
CA ALA A 286 0.53 -0.85 -21.28
C ALA A 286 1.65 -1.73 -20.74
#